data_2c1c997933aab89479afd402a2d1dfb5
#
_entry.id   2c1c997933aab89479afd402a2d1dfb5
#
_cell.length_a   1.000
_cell.length_b   1.000
_cell.length_c   1.000
_cell.angle_alpha   90.00
_cell.angle_beta   90.00
_cell.angle_gamma   90.00
#
_symmetry.space_group_name_H-M   'P 1'
#
loop_
_entity.id
_entity.type
_entity.pdbx_description
1 polymer ?
#
loop_
_entity_poly.entity_id
_entity_poly.type
_entity_poly.pdbx_seq_one_letter_code
_entity_poly.pdbx_strand_id
1 'polypeptide(L)'
;MKLSKNDDIKLNIDSLTSEGSGIGRFDGFAVFVRGVVPGDEVVAHIIKCSKNYAIGVVKDIIKPSKFRIESDCPVSSKCGGCSFRNVSYDEELRYKKGRVQDALERIGKLDIEVEEIIGADKCSHYRNKAQYPVSICDGELFAGFYAYKSHRIICNDDCALQPKEFKAGLEAFRIWAEKANVTSYDENTGKGLLRHIYFRKGFATGDITVSYTHLRAHETKANL
;
A
#
# COMPACT_ATOMS: atom_id res chain seq x y z
N MET A 1 -1.39 -31.90 -11.02
CA MET A 1 -2.72 -31.65 -10.37
C MET A 1 -3.27 -30.32 -10.86
N LYS A 2 -4.55 -30.21 -11.24
CA LYS A 2 -5.07 -28.93 -11.78
C LYS A 2 -5.50 -28.05 -10.62
N LEU A 3 -4.83 -26.91 -10.43
CA LEU A 3 -5.14 -25.95 -9.39
C LEU A 3 -6.50 -25.29 -9.61
N SER A 4 -7.31 -25.18 -8.57
CA SER A 4 -8.68 -24.65 -8.61
C SER A 4 -8.86 -23.52 -7.58
N LYS A 5 -9.91 -22.73 -7.78
CA LYS A 5 -10.31 -21.73 -6.78
C LYS A 5 -10.73 -22.45 -5.49
N ASN A 6 -10.36 -21.86 -4.34
CA ASN A 6 -10.54 -22.35 -2.98
C ASN A 6 -9.60 -23.49 -2.56
N ASP A 7 -8.63 -23.88 -3.39
CA ASP A 7 -7.58 -24.78 -2.95
C ASP A 7 -6.64 -24.09 -1.95
N ASP A 8 -6.18 -24.85 -0.94
CA ASP A 8 -5.09 -24.47 -0.06
C ASP A 8 -3.83 -25.22 -0.48
N ILE A 9 -2.79 -24.51 -0.83
CA ILE A 9 -1.54 -25.10 -1.32
C ILE A 9 -0.34 -24.63 -0.52
N LYS A 10 0.64 -25.52 -0.33
CA LYS A 10 1.97 -25.13 0.16
C LYS A 10 2.79 -24.53 -0.98
N LEU A 11 3.46 -23.44 -0.71
CA LEU A 11 4.17 -22.67 -1.70
C LEU A 11 5.43 -22.05 -1.11
N ASN A 12 6.56 -22.18 -1.80
CA ASN A 12 7.75 -21.39 -1.54
C ASN A 12 7.69 -20.11 -2.37
N ILE A 13 8.08 -19.01 -1.79
CA ILE A 13 8.10 -17.70 -2.44
C ILE A 13 9.51 -17.46 -2.99
N ASP A 14 9.61 -17.42 -4.32
CA ASP A 14 10.90 -17.31 -5.02
C ASP A 14 11.31 -15.85 -5.24
N SER A 15 10.34 -14.97 -5.55
CA SER A 15 10.58 -13.58 -5.91
C SER A 15 9.35 -12.70 -5.68
N LEU A 16 9.45 -11.41 -6.03
CA LEU A 16 8.35 -10.44 -5.95
C LEU A 16 8.02 -9.87 -7.34
N THR A 17 6.79 -9.46 -7.52
CA THR A 17 6.37 -8.61 -8.66
C THR A 17 6.75 -7.15 -8.39
N SER A 18 6.64 -6.30 -9.42
CA SER A 18 6.79 -4.84 -9.28
C SER A 18 5.89 -4.20 -8.22
N GLU A 19 4.75 -4.82 -7.98
CA GLU A 19 3.74 -4.36 -7.02
C GLU A 19 3.91 -4.97 -5.63
N GLY A 20 4.98 -5.80 -5.42
CA GLY A 20 5.29 -6.44 -4.15
C GLY A 20 4.44 -7.68 -3.84
N SER A 21 3.79 -8.28 -4.84
CA SER A 21 3.20 -9.61 -4.67
C SER A 21 4.29 -10.67 -4.80
N GLY A 22 4.30 -11.65 -3.90
CA GLY A 22 5.21 -12.81 -4.02
C GLY A 22 4.85 -13.68 -5.20
N ILE A 23 5.85 -14.29 -5.79
CA ILE A 23 5.73 -15.27 -6.86
C ILE A 23 6.27 -16.58 -6.33
N GLY A 24 5.47 -17.62 -6.42
CA GLY A 24 5.90 -19.01 -6.23
C GLY A 24 5.35 -19.88 -7.35
N ARG A 25 5.78 -21.14 -7.39
CA ARG A 25 5.33 -22.10 -8.40
C ARG A 25 4.77 -23.35 -7.76
N PHE A 26 3.58 -23.74 -8.20
CA PHE A 26 2.93 -24.98 -7.84
C PHE A 26 2.84 -25.88 -9.07
N ASP A 27 3.57 -27.00 -9.08
CA ASP A 27 3.70 -27.88 -10.25
C ASP A 27 4.09 -27.11 -11.54
N GLY A 28 5.00 -26.11 -11.41
CA GLY A 28 5.41 -25.24 -12.52
C GLY A 28 4.45 -24.09 -12.83
N PHE A 29 3.24 -24.07 -12.24
CA PHE A 29 2.24 -23.03 -12.46
C PHE A 29 2.47 -21.83 -11.55
N ALA A 30 2.51 -20.63 -12.11
CA ALA A 30 2.79 -19.41 -11.35
C ALA A 30 1.63 -19.03 -10.42
N VAL A 31 1.95 -18.74 -9.17
CA VAL A 31 0.99 -18.29 -8.15
C VAL A 31 1.48 -16.98 -7.54
N PHE A 32 0.63 -15.97 -7.58
CA PHE A 32 0.89 -14.65 -7.00
C PHE A 32 0.23 -14.54 -5.63
N VAL A 33 1.00 -14.22 -4.60
CA VAL A 33 0.52 -14.13 -3.22
C VAL A 33 0.94 -12.79 -2.61
N ARG A 34 0.05 -12.10 -1.92
CA ARG A 34 0.38 -10.85 -1.22
C ARG A 34 0.76 -11.09 0.23
N GLY A 35 1.54 -10.12 0.79
CA GLY A 35 1.94 -10.15 2.20
C GLY A 35 3.03 -11.16 2.51
N VAL A 36 3.72 -11.65 1.49
CA VAL A 36 4.82 -12.61 1.58
C VAL A 36 6.15 -11.96 1.25
N VAL A 37 7.23 -12.62 1.65
CA VAL A 37 8.62 -12.21 1.43
C VAL A 37 9.35 -13.35 0.70
N PRO A 38 10.27 -13.06 -0.23
CA PRO A 38 11.08 -14.10 -0.85
C PRO A 38 11.79 -14.97 0.20
N GLY A 39 11.67 -16.29 0.05
CA GLY A 39 12.15 -17.28 1.01
C GLY A 39 11.13 -17.69 2.09
N ASP A 40 9.94 -17.11 2.11
CA ASP A 40 8.84 -17.65 2.92
C ASP A 40 8.36 -19.00 2.36
N GLU A 41 8.05 -19.94 3.27
CA GLU A 41 7.22 -21.10 2.98
C GLU A 41 5.82 -20.86 3.58
N VAL A 42 4.78 -20.90 2.73
CA VAL A 42 3.43 -20.49 3.12
C VAL A 42 2.38 -21.51 2.73
N VAL A 43 1.25 -21.48 3.41
CA VAL A 43 -0.02 -21.99 2.88
C VAL A 43 -0.75 -20.83 2.20
N ALA A 44 -0.97 -20.94 0.91
CA ALA A 44 -1.72 -19.97 0.12
C ALA A 44 -3.12 -20.50 -0.19
N HIS A 45 -4.14 -19.70 0.13
CA HIS A 45 -5.53 -19.96 -0.29
C HIS A 45 -5.77 -19.32 -1.64
N ILE A 46 -6.18 -20.11 -2.62
CA ILE A 46 -6.37 -19.68 -4.00
C ILE A 46 -7.73 -18.99 -4.17
N ILE A 47 -7.69 -17.70 -4.49
CA ILE A 47 -8.90 -16.88 -4.70
C ILE A 47 -9.29 -16.74 -6.18
N LYS A 48 -8.34 -16.93 -7.10
CA LYS A 48 -8.57 -16.84 -8.54
C LYS A 48 -7.60 -17.75 -9.30
N CYS A 49 -8.13 -18.51 -10.26
CA CYS A 49 -7.33 -19.20 -11.27
C CYS A 49 -7.60 -18.61 -12.66
N SER A 50 -6.53 -18.34 -13.39
CA SER A 50 -6.53 -17.92 -14.79
C SER A 50 -5.85 -18.99 -15.64
N LYS A 51 -5.81 -18.85 -16.97
CA LYS A 51 -5.18 -19.83 -17.86
C LYS A 51 -3.69 -20.06 -17.56
N ASN A 52 -2.95 -19.01 -17.19
CA ASN A 52 -1.49 -19.03 -17.07
C ASN A 52 -0.97 -18.75 -15.65
N TYR A 53 -1.84 -18.41 -14.70
CA TYR A 53 -1.45 -18.07 -13.33
C TYR A 53 -2.63 -18.18 -12.36
N ALA A 54 -2.32 -18.30 -11.07
CA ALA A 54 -3.29 -18.15 -10.00
C ALA A 54 -2.96 -16.97 -9.08
N ILE A 55 -3.96 -16.52 -8.34
CA ILE A 55 -3.82 -15.51 -7.27
C ILE A 55 -4.28 -16.16 -5.98
N GLY A 56 -3.43 -16.07 -4.97
CA GLY A 56 -3.71 -16.54 -3.61
C GLY A 56 -3.56 -15.43 -2.59
N VAL A 57 -4.09 -15.70 -1.40
CA VAL A 57 -3.84 -14.94 -0.18
C VAL A 57 -3.14 -15.83 0.82
N VAL A 58 -2.27 -15.25 1.63
CA VAL A 58 -1.62 -16.00 2.73
C VAL A 58 -2.69 -16.47 3.71
N LYS A 59 -2.72 -17.78 3.96
CA LYS A 59 -3.50 -18.38 5.02
C LYS A 59 -2.64 -18.60 6.27
N ASP A 60 -1.40 -19.08 6.05
CA ASP A 60 -0.44 -19.31 7.12
C ASP A 60 0.99 -19.17 6.59
N ILE A 61 1.94 -18.81 7.46
CA ILE A 61 3.37 -18.78 7.19
C ILE A 61 4.01 -19.95 7.94
N ILE A 62 4.36 -21.00 7.20
CA ILE A 62 4.93 -22.23 7.77
C ILE A 62 6.35 -21.96 8.25
N LYS A 63 7.16 -21.29 7.41
CA LYS A 63 8.54 -20.93 7.72
C LYS A 63 8.80 -19.52 7.21
N PRO A 64 9.02 -18.56 8.12
CA PRO A 64 9.32 -17.19 7.71
C PRO A 64 10.72 -17.10 7.06
N SER A 65 10.82 -16.25 6.04
CA SER A 65 12.09 -15.88 5.43
C SER A 65 12.99 -15.16 6.44
N LYS A 66 14.31 -15.33 6.34
CA LYS A 66 15.29 -14.53 7.09
C LYS A 66 15.24 -13.03 6.80
N PHE A 67 14.64 -12.65 5.69
CA PHE A 67 14.46 -11.25 5.26
C PHE A 67 13.13 -10.66 5.70
N ARG A 68 12.27 -11.48 6.33
CA ARG A 68 11.01 -10.99 6.90
C ARG A 68 11.28 -10.22 8.17
N ILE A 69 10.70 -9.02 8.23
CA ILE A 69 10.67 -8.19 9.44
C ILE A 69 9.23 -7.99 9.90
N GLU A 70 9.05 -7.73 11.18
CA GLU A 70 7.78 -7.29 11.71
C GLU A 70 7.49 -5.86 11.25
N SER A 71 6.26 -5.62 10.80
CA SER A 71 5.86 -4.29 10.37
C SER A 71 5.64 -3.38 11.56
N ASP A 72 6.23 -2.19 11.53
CA ASP A 72 5.99 -1.11 12.49
C ASP A 72 4.63 -0.41 12.31
N CYS A 73 3.85 -0.81 11.30
CA CYS A 73 2.53 -0.27 11.01
C CYS A 73 1.43 -1.28 11.39
N PRO A 74 0.55 -0.97 12.38
CA PRO A 74 -0.46 -1.90 12.89
C PRO A 74 -1.52 -2.27 11.85
N VAL A 75 -1.67 -1.48 10.79
CA VAL A 75 -2.66 -1.72 9.72
C VAL A 75 -2.03 -2.22 8.42
N SER A 76 -0.75 -2.56 8.41
CA SER A 76 0.00 -2.95 7.20
C SER A 76 -0.64 -4.14 6.45
N SER A 77 -1.24 -5.08 7.16
CA SER A 77 -1.92 -6.24 6.57
C SER A 77 -3.25 -5.90 5.87
N LYS A 78 -3.88 -4.78 6.23
CA LYS A 78 -5.19 -4.35 5.73
C LYS A 78 -5.09 -3.18 4.75
N CYS A 79 -4.12 -2.28 4.98
CA CYS A 79 -3.90 -1.08 4.17
C CYS A 79 -3.25 -1.42 2.82
N GLY A 80 -3.72 -0.77 1.76
CA GLY A 80 -3.17 -0.93 0.40
C GLY A 80 -1.95 -0.04 0.09
N GLY A 81 -1.49 0.78 1.04
CA GLY A 81 -0.49 1.83 0.79
C GLY A 81 0.96 1.36 0.72
N CYS A 82 1.29 0.18 1.26
CA CYS A 82 2.65 -0.35 1.32
C CYS A 82 2.74 -1.75 0.73
N SER A 83 3.82 -2.02 -0.02
CA SER A 83 4.10 -3.32 -0.62
C SER A 83 5.25 -4.07 0.05
N PHE A 84 6.21 -3.37 0.66
CA PHE A 84 7.46 -3.94 1.18
C PHE A 84 7.63 -3.78 2.69
N ARG A 85 6.56 -3.51 3.44
CA ARG A 85 6.66 -3.19 4.87
C ARG A 85 7.12 -4.37 5.75
N ASN A 86 7.04 -5.58 5.23
CA ASN A 86 7.45 -6.80 5.93
C ASN A 86 8.80 -7.34 5.41
N VAL A 87 9.50 -6.59 4.56
CA VAL A 87 10.80 -6.95 3.96
C VAL A 87 11.88 -6.08 4.57
N SER A 88 13.03 -6.66 4.94
CA SER A 88 14.19 -5.89 5.37
C SER A 88 14.64 -4.92 4.28
N TYR A 89 15.14 -3.75 4.67
CA TYR A 89 15.46 -2.70 3.69
C TYR A 89 16.59 -3.12 2.74
N ASP A 90 17.58 -3.84 3.24
CA ASP A 90 18.68 -4.36 2.41
C ASP A 90 18.15 -5.32 1.33
N GLU A 91 17.19 -6.18 1.68
CA GLU A 91 16.56 -7.07 0.71
C GLU A 91 15.67 -6.32 -0.28
N GLU A 92 14.97 -5.28 0.18
CA GLU A 92 14.21 -4.38 -0.71
C GLU A 92 15.14 -3.70 -1.74
N LEU A 93 16.31 -3.23 -1.31
CA LEU A 93 17.32 -2.65 -2.21
C LEU A 93 17.85 -3.69 -3.18
N ARG A 94 18.24 -4.88 -2.69
CA ARG A 94 18.70 -5.98 -3.53
C ARG A 94 17.67 -6.34 -4.62
N TYR A 95 16.42 -6.43 -4.23
CA TYR A 95 15.31 -6.71 -5.14
C TYR A 95 15.15 -5.60 -6.19
N LYS A 96 15.17 -4.34 -5.78
CA LYS A 96 15.05 -3.19 -6.69
C LYS A 96 16.21 -3.12 -7.70
N LYS A 97 17.46 -3.37 -7.25
CA LYS A 97 18.63 -3.47 -8.11
C LYS A 97 18.45 -4.59 -9.15
N GLY A 98 18.06 -5.79 -8.71
CA GLY A 98 17.83 -6.94 -9.59
C GLY A 98 16.75 -6.68 -10.65
N ARG A 99 15.70 -5.92 -10.31
CA ARG A 99 14.68 -5.55 -11.28
C ARG A 99 15.18 -4.63 -12.39
N VAL A 100 16.05 -3.68 -12.06
CA VAL A 100 16.68 -2.81 -13.08
C VAL A 100 17.58 -3.64 -13.96
N GLN A 101 18.38 -4.53 -13.37
CA GLN A 101 19.24 -5.47 -14.10
C GLN A 101 18.43 -6.34 -15.07
N ASP A 102 17.36 -6.99 -14.60
CA ASP A 102 16.45 -7.78 -15.44
C ASP A 102 15.84 -6.98 -16.60
N ALA A 103 15.51 -5.70 -16.36
CA ALA A 103 14.95 -4.84 -17.40
C ALA A 103 16.01 -4.50 -18.48
N LEU A 104 17.25 -4.20 -18.09
CA LEU A 104 18.34 -3.96 -19.02
C LEU A 104 18.64 -5.19 -19.88
N GLU A 105 18.83 -6.34 -19.24
CA GLU A 105 19.19 -7.58 -19.93
C GLU A 105 18.04 -8.15 -20.78
N ARG A 106 16.86 -8.34 -20.17
CA ARG A 106 15.77 -9.10 -20.81
C ARG A 106 14.94 -8.27 -21.77
N ILE A 107 14.68 -6.98 -21.43
CA ILE A 107 13.87 -6.08 -22.26
C ILE A 107 14.76 -5.25 -23.15
N GLY A 108 15.76 -4.58 -22.58
CA GLY A 108 16.68 -3.71 -23.28
C GLY A 108 17.69 -4.47 -24.18
N LYS A 109 17.91 -5.76 -23.91
CA LYS A 109 18.97 -6.57 -24.56
C LYS A 109 20.35 -5.92 -24.45
N LEU A 110 20.59 -5.22 -23.34
CA LEU A 110 21.83 -4.53 -23.03
C LEU A 110 22.64 -5.38 -22.07
N ASP A 111 23.90 -5.61 -22.40
CA ASP A 111 24.87 -6.25 -21.52
C ASP A 111 25.57 -5.18 -20.66
N ILE A 112 24.79 -4.63 -19.72
CA ILE A 112 25.23 -3.58 -18.80
C ILE A 112 24.92 -4.04 -17.38
N GLU A 113 25.94 -4.03 -16.52
CA GLU A 113 25.76 -4.31 -15.09
C GLU A 113 25.32 -3.05 -14.34
N VAL A 114 24.32 -3.20 -13.47
CA VAL A 114 23.98 -2.17 -12.48
C VAL A 114 24.99 -2.26 -11.34
N GLU A 115 25.92 -1.33 -11.28
CA GLU A 115 27.02 -1.36 -10.31
C GLU A 115 26.51 -1.18 -8.87
N GLU A 116 25.71 -0.16 -8.63
CA GLU A 116 25.30 0.25 -7.29
C GLU A 116 23.81 0.63 -7.21
N ILE A 117 23.24 0.53 -6.03
CA ILE A 117 21.95 1.11 -5.67
C ILE A 117 22.11 2.02 -4.44
N ILE A 118 21.74 3.27 -4.59
CA ILE A 118 21.77 4.24 -3.51
C ILE A 118 20.49 4.12 -2.69
N GLY A 119 20.62 3.70 -1.43
CA GLY A 119 19.52 3.61 -0.48
C GLY A 119 19.14 4.97 0.08
N ALA A 120 17.92 5.07 0.63
CA ALA A 120 17.49 6.25 1.39
C ALA A 120 17.98 6.15 2.84
N ASP A 121 18.42 7.26 3.41
CA ASP A 121 18.86 7.35 4.83
C ASP A 121 17.70 7.04 5.81
N LYS A 122 16.47 7.33 5.40
CA LYS A 122 15.25 7.14 6.21
C LYS A 122 14.18 6.40 5.42
N CYS A 123 13.74 5.25 5.95
CA CYS A 123 12.69 4.43 5.37
C CYS A 123 11.29 4.76 5.91
N SER A 124 11.20 5.71 6.87
CA SER A 124 9.95 6.19 7.47
C SER A 124 9.90 7.72 7.45
N HIS A 125 8.68 8.29 7.48
CA HIS A 125 8.42 9.73 7.51
C HIS A 125 9.04 10.55 6.36
N TYR A 126 9.28 9.90 5.21
CA TYR A 126 9.93 10.53 4.04
C TYR A 126 8.97 11.15 3.04
N ARG A 127 7.68 10.80 3.09
CA ARG A 127 6.68 11.37 2.19
C ARG A 127 6.37 12.80 2.60
N ASN A 128 6.24 13.68 1.64
CA ASN A 128 5.87 15.07 1.89
C ASN A 128 4.40 15.38 1.60
N LYS A 129 3.64 14.43 1.10
CA LYS A 129 2.23 14.58 0.72
C LYS A 129 1.42 13.38 1.15
N ALA A 130 0.23 13.63 1.66
CA ALA A 130 -0.80 12.61 1.89
C ALA A 130 -2.14 13.08 1.36
N GLN A 131 -2.89 12.15 0.78
CA GLN A 131 -4.30 12.29 0.45
C GLN A 131 -5.05 11.23 1.22
N TYR A 132 -5.87 11.67 2.14
CA TYR A 132 -6.66 10.79 2.99
C TYR A 132 -8.12 10.83 2.55
N PRO A 133 -8.70 9.72 2.07
CA PRO A 133 -10.14 9.60 2.01
C PRO A 133 -10.73 9.68 3.43
N VAL A 134 -11.91 10.30 3.53
CA VAL A 134 -12.62 10.51 4.79
C VAL A 134 -13.82 9.58 4.87
N SER A 135 -14.08 9.01 6.04
CA SER A 135 -15.20 8.11 6.29
C SER A 135 -15.68 8.21 7.73
N ILE A 136 -16.66 7.39 8.12
CA ILE A 136 -17.12 7.22 9.49
C ILE A 136 -16.64 5.86 10.01
N CYS A 137 -16.06 5.84 11.21
CA CYS A 137 -15.71 4.64 11.95
C CYS A 137 -16.22 4.80 13.39
N ASP A 138 -16.97 3.82 13.87
CA ASP A 138 -17.54 3.83 15.22
C ASP A 138 -18.34 5.11 15.58
N GLY A 139 -18.98 5.71 14.55
CA GLY A 139 -19.78 6.94 14.69
C GLY A 139 -18.99 8.23 14.61
N GLU A 140 -17.65 8.16 14.54
CA GLU A 140 -16.78 9.33 14.42
C GLU A 140 -16.21 9.48 13.00
N LEU A 141 -15.97 10.73 12.60
CA LEU A 141 -15.31 11.03 11.34
C LEU A 141 -13.81 10.71 11.45
N PHE A 142 -13.28 9.95 10.51
CA PHE A 142 -11.87 9.63 10.45
C PHE A 142 -11.32 9.73 9.03
N ALA A 143 -10.00 9.76 8.94
CA ALA A 143 -9.25 9.72 7.69
C ALA A 143 -8.31 8.50 7.66
N GLY A 144 -8.03 7.98 6.49
CA GLY A 144 -7.20 6.78 6.39
C GLY A 144 -6.71 6.54 4.97
N PHE A 145 -6.50 5.28 4.62
CA PHE A 145 -6.10 4.88 3.28
C PHE A 145 -6.96 3.72 2.78
N TYR A 146 -7.10 3.59 1.48
CA TYR A 146 -7.85 2.49 0.90
C TYR A 146 -7.18 1.14 1.16
N ALA A 147 -7.99 0.13 1.46
CA ALA A 147 -7.56 -1.25 1.38
C ALA A 147 -7.18 -1.60 -0.07
N TYR A 148 -6.28 -2.56 -0.24
CA TYR A 148 -5.79 -2.92 -1.56
C TYR A 148 -6.92 -3.30 -2.53
N LYS A 149 -6.91 -2.68 -3.71
CA LYS A 149 -7.93 -2.87 -4.78
C LYS A 149 -9.36 -2.72 -4.28
N SER A 150 -9.61 -1.81 -3.34
CA SER A 150 -10.92 -1.59 -2.73
C SER A 150 -11.09 -0.10 -2.41
N HIS A 151 -12.32 0.35 -2.34
CA HIS A 151 -12.69 1.68 -1.84
C HIS A 151 -12.96 1.66 -0.32
N ARG A 152 -12.79 0.51 0.34
CA ARG A 152 -12.91 0.42 1.80
C ARG A 152 -11.75 1.16 2.46
N ILE A 153 -12.07 2.13 3.29
CA ILE A 153 -11.07 2.94 3.99
C ILE A 153 -10.62 2.21 5.26
N ILE A 154 -9.31 2.14 5.45
CA ILE A 154 -8.66 1.64 6.66
C ILE A 154 -8.26 2.84 7.49
N CYS A 155 -8.80 2.95 8.69
CA CYS A 155 -8.47 3.99 9.65
C CYS A 155 -6.98 3.94 9.99
N ASN A 156 -6.26 5.03 9.78
CA ASN A 156 -4.85 5.16 10.08
C ASN A 156 -4.46 6.63 10.11
N ASP A 157 -4.42 7.21 11.28
CA ASP A 157 -4.02 8.60 11.53
C ASP A 157 -2.53 8.76 11.82
N ASP A 158 -1.82 7.64 12.10
CA ASP A 158 -0.38 7.61 12.39
C ASP A 158 0.36 6.73 11.37
N CYS A 159 0.42 7.20 10.13
CA CYS A 159 1.07 6.48 9.05
C CYS A 159 2.60 6.66 9.11
N ALA A 160 3.34 5.58 9.28
CA ALA A 160 4.80 5.60 9.36
C ALA A 160 5.52 6.14 8.11
N LEU A 161 4.84 6.33 6.98
CA LEU A 161 5.42 6.95 5.79
C LEU A 161 5.26 8.47 5.77
N GLN A 162 4.28 9.00 6.49
CA GLN A 162 3.93 10.42 6.48
C GLN A 162 4.70 11.21 7.55
N PRO A 163 4.87 12.53 7.40
CA PRO A 163 5.39 13.39 8.46
C PRO A 163 4.57 13.22 9.74
N LYS A 164 5.24 13.20 10.90
CA LYS A 164 4.59 13.02 12.21
C LYS A 164 3.56 14.11 12.51
N GLU A 165 3.79 15.31 11.99
CA GLU A 165 2.92 16.47 12.17
C GLU A 165 1.54 16.28 11.52
N PHE A 166 1.43 15.39 10.53
CA PHE A 166 0.13 15.11 9.90
C PHE A 166 -0.88 14.48 10.84
N LYS A 167 -0.41 13.73 11.85
CA LYS A 167 -1.27 13.20 12.91
C LYS A 167 -1.99 14.33 13.66
N ALA A 168 -1.26 15.34 14.11
CA ALA A 168 -1.84 16.50 14.79
C ALA A 168 -2.77 17.29 13.85
N GLY A 169 -2.43 17.38 12.56
CA GLY A 169 -3.29 18.00 11.55
C GLY A 169 -4.60 17.26 11.33
N LEU A 170 -4.57 15.93 11.31
CA LEU A 170 -5.77 15.09 11.20
C LEU A 170 -6.67 15.22 12.44
N GLU A 171 -6.09 15.29 13.62
CA GLU A 171 -6.84 15.50 14.86
C GLU A 171 -7.52 16.88 14.87
N ALA A 172 -6.80 17.94 14.53
CA ALA A 172 -7.38 19.28 14.41
C ALA A 172 -8.51 19.34 13.37
N PHE A 173 -8.34 18.64 12.25
CA PHE A 173 -9.37 18.52 11.22
C PHE A 173 -10.62 17.78 11.73
N ARG A 174 -10.44 16.67 12.47
CA ARG A 174 -11.53 15.92 13.07
C ARG A 174 -12.36 16.79 14.02
N ILE A 175 -11.69 17.51 14.94
CA ILE A 175 -12.32 18.44 15.88
C ILE A 175 -13.11 19.54 15.14
N TRP A 176 -12.52 20.09 14.09
CA TRP A 176 -13.20 21.11 13.27
C TRP A 176 -14.44 20.54 12.58
N ALA A 177 -14.33 19.38 11.97
CA ALA A 177 -15.43 18.76 11.22
C ALA A 177 -16.61 18.39 12.13
N GLU A 178 -16.31 17.91 13.34
CA GLU A 178 -17.31 17.62 14.38
C GLU A 178 -18.06 18.89 14.81
N LYS A 179 -17.34 19.95 15.18
CA LYS A 179 -17.92 21.26 15.56
C LYS A 179 -18.76 21.88 14.44
N ALA A 180 -18.36 21.69 13.20
CA ALA A 180 -19.07 22.20 12.03
C ALA A 180 -20.18 21.27 11.54
N ASN A 181 -20.44 20.13 12.20
CA ASN A 181 -21.37 19.09 11.80
C ASN A 181 -21.17 18.64 10.33
N VAL A 182 -19.92 18.50 9.91
CA VAL A 182 -19.57 18.12 8.56
C VAL A 182 -19.58 16.60 8.42
N THR A 183 -20.28 16.09 7.41
CA THR A 183 -20.42 14.65 7.16
C THR A 183 -19.44 14.16 6.11
N SER A 184 -18.98 12.90 6.24
CA SER A 184 -18.21 12.25 5.19
C SER A 184 -19.10 11.93 3.99
N TYR A 185 -18.50 12.00 2.78
CA TYR A 185 -19.16 11.55 1.57
C TYR A 185 -19.22 10.03 1.48
N ASP A 186 -20.40 9.51 1.21
CA ASP A 186 -20.64 8.10 0.95
C ASP A 186 -20.82 7.89 -0.56
N GLU A 187 -19.91 7.13 -1.16
CA GLU A 187 -19.91 6.82 -2.61
C GLU A 187 -21.13 6.01 -3.05
N ASN A 188 -21.74 5.21 -2.15
CA ASN A 188 -22.90 4.37 -2.50
C ASN A 188 -24.20 5.19 -2.56
N THR A 189 -24.36 6.15 -1.66
CA THR A 189 -25.57 6.96 -1.57
C THR A 189 -25.44 8.31 -2.27
N GLY A 190 -24.21 8.73 -2.60
CA GLY A 190 -23.92 10.05 -3.16
C GLY A 190 -24.18 11.20 -2.18
N LYS A 191 -24.31 10.91 -0.88
CA LYS A 191 -24.60 11.88 0.17
C LYS A 191 -23.36 12.19 1.01
N GLY A 192 -23.41 13.31 1.72
CA GLY A 192 -22.30 13.79 2.54
C GLY A 192 -21.48 14.86 1.84
N LEU A 193 -20.59 15.50 2.57
CA LEU A 193 -19.85 16.67 2.10
C LEU A 193 -18.37 16.36 1.84
N LEU A 194 -17.63 15.90 2.87
CA LEU A 194 -16.19 15.71 2.80
C LEU A 194 -15.81 14.39 2.14
N ARG A 195 -14.97 14.46 1.12
CA ARG A 195 -14.47 13.29 0.41
C ARG A 195 -13.01 12.97 0.74
N HIS A 196 -12.13 13.98 0.68
CA HIS A 196 -10.71 13.83 0.95
C HIS A 196 -10.17 15.02 1.71
N ILE A 197 -9.12 14.76 2.49
CA ILE A 197 -8.24 15.79 3.03
C ILE A 197 -6.83 15.57 2.53
N TYR A 198 -6.13 16.67 2.19
CA TYR A 198 -4.78 16.68 1.67
C TYR A 198 -3.88 17.41 2.63
N PHE A 199 -2.76 16.80 2.92
CA PHE A 199 -1.65 17.44 3.63
C PHE A 199 -0.43 17.47 2.73
N ARG A 200 0.30 18.57 2.78
CA ARG A 200 1.60 18.70 2.13
C ARG A 200 2.55 19.46 3.05
N LYS A 201 3.76 18.93 3.25
CA LYS A 201 4.83 19.54 4.03
C LYS A 201 5.98 19.96 3.13
N GLY A 202 6.42 21.21 3.24
CA GLY A 202 7.70 21.67 2.72
C GLY A 202 8.81 21.30 3.70
N PHE A 203 9.68 20.34 3.37
CA PHE A 203 10.73 19.93 4.30
C PHE A 203 11.77 21.03 4.55
N ALA A 204 12.01 21.91 3.58
CA ALA A 204 12.95 23.00 3.72
C ALA A 204 12.42 24.14 4.59
N THR A 205 11.11 24.43 4.51
CA THR A 205 10.48 25.55 5.23
C THR A 205 9.78 25.12 6.51
N GLY A 206 9.41 23.84 6.61
CA GLY A 206 8.58 23.30 7.69
C GLY A 206 7.10 23.58 7.53
N ASP A 207 6.67 24.35 6.52
CA ASP A 207 5.27 24.70 6.31
C ASP A 207 4.40 23.49 5.98
N ILE A 208 3.17 23.51 6.50
CA ILE A 208 2.16 22.49 6.21
C ILE A 208 0.96 23.15 5.55
N THR A 209 0.66 22.70 4.35
CA THR A 209 -0.55 23.09 3.63
C THR A 209 -1.62 22.02 3.83
N VAL A 210 -2.84 22.45 4.13
CA VAL A 210 -4.02 21.59 4.24
C VAL A 210 -5.04 22.03 3.19
N SER A 211 -5.58 21.05 2.46
CA SER A 211 -6.69 21.26 1.53
C SER A 211 -7.70 20.14 1.71
N TYR A 212 -8.96 20.39 1.39
CA TYR A 212 -9.98 19.35 1.41
C TYR A 212 -10.89 19.45 0.18
N THR A 213 -11.47 18.33 -0.22
CA THR A 213 -12.45 18.28 -1.31
C THR A 213 -13.83 18.02 -0.77
N HIS A 214 -14.82 18.74 -1.29
CA HIS A 214 -16.24 18.56 -0.97
C HIS A 214 -17.10 18.59 -2.27
N LEU A 215 -18.30 18.01 -2.20
CA LEU A 215 -19.18 17.82 -3.36
C LEU A 215 -19.94 19.06 -3.83
N ARG A 216 -19.92 20.16 -3.07
CA ARG A 216 -20.58 21.42 -3.45
C ARG A 216 -19.64 22.48 -3.97
N ALA A 217 -18.44 22.12 -4.41
CA ALA A 217 -17.65 23.03 -5.22
C ALA A 217 -18.35 23.19 -6.57
N HIS A 218 -19.18 24.22 -6.71
CA HIS A 218 -19.58 24.70 -8.02
C HIS A 218 -18.33 25.19 -8.70
N GLU A 219 -17.78 24.39 -9.58
CA GLU A 219 -16.86 24.90 -10.59
C GLU A 219 -17.67 25.85 -11.44
N THR A 220 -17.54 27.13 -11.18
CA THR A 220 -18.05 28.14 -12.09
C THR A 220 -17.26 28.03 -13.39
N LYS A 221 -17.94 28.03 -14.54
CA LYS A 221 -17.36 28.02 -15.91
C LYS A 221 -16.30 29.10 -16.16
N ALA A 222 -15.95 29.90 -15.18
CA ALA A 222 -14.97 30.98 -15.24
C ALA A 222 -13.52 30.49 -15.01
N ASN A 223 -13.30 29.21 -14.71
CA ASN A 223 -11.97 28.61 -14.47
C ASN A 223 -11.59 27.53 -15.49
N LEU A 224 -12.21 27.55 -16.66
CA LEU A 224 -11.81 26.80 -17.84
C LEU A 224 -11.06 27.67 -18.82
#